data_fffe0cdefae3661264543824380bd052
#
_entry.id   fffe0cdefae3661264543824380bd052
#
_cell.length_a   1.000
_cell.length_b   1.000
_cell.length_c   1.000
_cell.angle_alpha   90.00
_cell.angle_beta   90.00
_cell.angle_gamma   90.00
#
_symmetry.space_group_name_H-M   'P 1'
#
loop_
_entity.id
_entity.type
_entity.pdbx_description
1 polymer ?
#
loop_
_entity_poly.entity_id
_entity_poly.type
_entity_poly.pdbx_seq_one_letter_code
_entity_poly.pdbx_strand_id
1 'polypeptide(L)'
;LAKEKELTYGLETLAPGIDLEDVYGLKILDAKEVRAVVKIETDRGTFALKKVGHKPEKLQFMYEAQEHLWNNGFQKLPRFEKTRDGRPFLEAKDGLIFLNNWIAGKESNVNDEAQLKQIVRLQAQLHQASRGFTPTVRAHIKTRWAGWIERFEEQLADLYRVYELYKGQTPQNELEATFLETVEPMLEMAEQGIALLKASPYPEVLKRERQLRGLVHGDFTYHNFIHTPDGDMQVIDFDYCAHELRAHDFARFMRKMLRRTDWSVEMGDLILNTYHEVDPLFEDELQVLRAVLYIPQRYWRAVERGFLSNRYTPEGSIKKMRQEVARLDNWKRYLDAFPTRL
;
A
#
# COMPACT_ATOMS: atom_id res chain seq x y z
N LEU A 1 -14.19 36.99 11.25
CA LEU A 1 -14.48 36.34 12.56
C LEU A 1 -14.89 34.85 12.41
N ALA A 2 -15.83 34.45 11.53
CA ALA A 2 -16.18 33.03 11.35
C ALA A 2 -15.06 32.26 10.64
N LYS A 3 -14.48 32.81 9.58
CA LYS A 3 -13.36 32.22 8.82
C LYS A 3 -12.08 32.11 9.67
N GLU A 4 -11.78 33.11 10.50
CA GLU A 4 -10.67 33.06 11.43
C GLU A 4 -10.85 32.01 12.52
N LYS A 5 -12.08 31.77 12.99
CA LYS A 5 -12.38 30.68 13.94
C LYS A 5 -12.25 29.30 13.35
N GLU A 6 -12.65 29.08 12.08
CA GLU A 6 -12.41 27.81 11.38
C GLU A 6 -10.93 27.55 11.10
N LEU A 7 -10.19 28.61 10.72
CA LEU A 7 -8.75 28.57 10.49
C LEU A 7 -7.99 28.09 11.74
N THR A 8 -8.32 28.66 12.89
CA THR A 8 -7.67 28.38 14.17
C THR A 8 -7.98 26.97 14.67
N TYR A 9 -9.21 26.47 14.46
CA TYR A 9 -9.66 25.19 15.00
C TYR A 9 -8.89 23.98 14.44
N GLY A 10 -8.75 23.89 13.11
CA GLY A 10 -8.02 22.78 12.48
C GLY A 10 -6.52 22.76 12.81
N LEU A 11 -5.90 23.93 12.88
CA LEU A 11 -4.47 24.06 13.23
C LEU A 11 -4.22 23.77 14.69
N GLU A 12 -5.03 24.29 15.61
CA GLU A 12 -4.91 24.02 17.04
C GLU A 12 -5.16 22.55 17.39
N THR A 13 -6.02 21.87 16.63
CA THR A 13 -6.28 20.44 16.83
C THR A 13 -5.07 19.58 16.47
N LEU A 14 -4.41 19.90 15.36
CA LEU A 14 -3.25 19.12 14.89
C LEU A 14 -1.93 19.56 15.53
N ALA A 15 -1.75 20.87 15.77
CA ALA A 15 -0.50 21.46 16.24
C ALA A 15 -0.70 22.36 17.47
N PRO A 16 -1.28 21.86 18.59
CA PRO A 16 -1.61 22.69 19.73
C PRO A 16 -0.37 23.36 20.34
N GLY A 17 -0.40 24.69 20.45
CA GLY A 17 0.68 25.47 21.01
C GLY A 17 1.96 25.57 20.18
N ILE A 18 1.93 25.18 18.90
CA ILE A 18 3.04 25.32 17.96
C ILE A 18 2.75 26.47 17.00
N ASP A 19 3.60 27.49 17.00
CA ASP A 19 3.58 28.55 16.00
C ASP A 19 4.19 28.05 14.69
N LEU A 20 3.33 27.52 13.80
CA LEU A 20 3.75 26.99 12.52
C LEU A 20 4.33 28.08 11.59
N GLU A 21 3.85 29.33 11.69
CA GLU A 21 4.36 30.43 10.87
C GLU A 21 5.82 30.75 11.24
N ASP A 22 6.10 30.83 12.52
CA ASP A 22 7.48 31.04 12.97
C ASP A 22 8.37 29.85 12.67
N VAL A 23 7.92 28.64 12.99
CA VAL A 23 8.72 27.43 12.83
C VAL A 23 9.09 27.16 11.37
N TYR A 24 8.16 27.33 10.43
CA TYR A 24 8.42 27.08 8.99
C TYR A 24 8.80 28.33 8.22
N GLY A 25 8.71 29.51 8.79
CA GLY A 25 9.01 30.77 8.12
C GLY A 25 8.08 31.08 6.96
N LEU A 26 6.79 30.88 7.16
CA LEU A 26 5.75 31.12 6.18
C LEU A 26 4.60 31.89 6.84
N LYS A 27 3.71 32.47 6.04
CA LYS A 27 2.49 33.11 6.49
C LYS A 27 1.29 32.30 6.05
N ILE A 28 0.45 31.88 7.00
CA ILE A 28 -0.77 31.10 6.71
C ILE A 28 -1.88 32.06 6.28
N LEU A 29 -2.41 31.84 5.08
CA LEU A 29 -3.48 32.63 4.46
C LEU A 29 -4.86 31.97 4.63
N ASP A 30 -4.89 30.61 4.53
CA ASP A 30 -6.10 29.81 4.70
C ASP A 30 -5.74 28.40 5.16
N ALA A 31 -6.65 27.73 5.86
CA ALA A 31 -6.48 26.34 6.29
C ALA A 31 -7.82 25.61 6.24
N LYS A 32 -7.82 24.38 5.73
CA LYS A 32 -9.03 23.57 5.56
C LYS A 32 -8.74 22.08 5.81
N GLU A 33 -9.56 21.45 6.63
CA GLU A 33 -9.52 20.01 6.79
C GLU A 33 -9.91 19.28 5.50
N VAL A 34 -9.06 18.33 5.08
CA VAL A 34 -9.30 17.48 3.93
C VAL A 34 -8.98 16.05 4.36
N ARG A 35 -9.98 15.26 4.67
CA ARG A 35 -9.81 13.90 5.24
C ARG A 35 -8.97 13.91 6.53
N ALA A 36 -7.82 13.23 6.53
CA ALA A 36 -6.93 13.11 7.69
C ALA A 36 -5.81 14.17 7.73
N VAL A 37 -5.88 15.20 6.89
CA VAL A 37 -4.85 16.26 6.81
C VAL A 37 -5.50 17.64 6.82
N VAL A 38 -4.72 18.66 7.19
CA VAL A 38 -5.13 20.04 6.98
C VAL A 38 -4.37 20.61 5.79
N LYS A 39 -5.11 21.00 4.74
CA LYS A 39 -4.57 21.78 3.63
C LYS A 39 -4.35 23.21 4.10
N ILE A 40 -3.12 23.70 3.96
CA ILE A 40 -2.72 25.06 4.36
C ILE A 40 -2.32 25.84 3.11
N GLU A 41 -2.93 26.99 2.88
CA GLU A 41 -2.52 27.95 1.87
C GLU A 41 -1.62 29.01 2.51
N THR A 42 -0.47 29.26 1.92
CA THR A 42 0.54 30.17 2.48
C THR A 42 1.08 31.12 1.41
N ASP A 43 1.84 32.11 1.83
CA ASP A 43 2.61 33.01 0.95
C ASP A 43 3.72 32.29 0.15
N ARG A 44 4.06 31.04 0.53
CA ARG A 44 5.09 30.21 -0.14
C ARG A 44 4.52 29.03 -0.93
N GLY A 45 3.20 28.90 -0.98
CA GLY A 45 2.51 27.81 -1.68
C GLY A 45 1.51 27.07 -0.80
N THR A 46 1.03 25.96 -1.29
CA THR A 46 0.04 25.13 -0.58
C THR A 46 0.69 23.88 -0.02
N PHE A 47 0.38 23.54 1.22
CA PHE A 47 0.94 22.40 1.93
C PHE A 47 -0.15 21.53 2.56
N ALA A 48 0.20 20.27 2.83
CA ALA A 48 -0.57 19.34 3.65
C ALA A 48 0.10 19.24 5.03
N LEU A 49 -0.55 19.69 6.07
CA LEU A 49 -0.16 19.45 7.45
C LEU A 49 -0.67 18.09 7.88
N LYS A 50 0.24 17.22 8.30
CA LYS A 50 -0.06 15.89 8.82
C LYS A 50 0.42 15.75 10.26
N LYS A 51 -0.40 15.05 11.08
CA LYS A 51 -0.01 14.56 12.41
C LYS A 51 -0.06 13.04 12.42
N VAL A 52 1.01 12.41 12.87
CA VAL A 52 1.13 10.95 12.87
C VAL A 52 1.63 10.44 14.23
N GLY A 53 1.12 9.27 14.65
CA GLY A 53 1.57 8.57 15.86
C GLY A 53 2.80 7.69 15.62
N HIS A 54 3.61 7.98 14.61
CA HIS A 54 4.81 7.22 14.31
C HIS A 54 5.93 7.55 15.31
N LYS A 55 6.90 6.63 15.42
CA LYS A 55 8.17 6.93 16.07
C LYS A 55 9.01 7.88 15.20
N PRO A 56 9.84 8.76 15.80
CA PRO A 56 10.69 9.68 15.04
C PRO A 56 11.53 9.01 13.97
N GLU A 57 12.07 7.82 14.26
CA GLU A 57 12.89 7.06 13.31
C GLU A 57 12.10 6.61 12.07
N LYS A 58 10.82 6.29 12.24
CA LYS A 58 9.96 5.93 11.09
C LYS A 58 9.72 7.13 10.20
N LEU A 59 9.46 8.30 10.79
CA LEU A 59 9.24 9.52 10.02
C LEU A 59 10.52 10.02 9.34
N GLN A 60 11.67 9.88 10.02
CA GLN A 60 12.98 10.15 9.42
C GLN A 60 13.24 9.23 8.22
N PHE A 61 12.93 7.94 8.33
CA PHE A 61 13.02 7.01 7.20
C PHE A 61 12.13 7.42 6.03
N MET A 62 10.88 7.83 6.29
CA MET A 62 9.96 8.30 5.25
C MET A 62 10.50 9.54 4.54
N TYR A 63 11.03 10.48 5.29
CA TYR A 63 11.68 11.66 4.74
C TYR A 63 12.88 11.29 3.86
N GLU A 64 13.80 10.47 4.37
CA GLU A 64 14.99 10.05 3.63
C GLU A 64 14.63 9.23 2.38
N ALA A 65 13.60 8.39 2.45
CA ALA A 65 13.09 7.64 1.31
C ALA A 65 12.56 8.55 0.20
N GLN A 66 11.78 9.59 0.54
CA GLN A 66 11.27 10.55 -0.42
C GLN A 66 12.39 11.41 -1.03
N GLU A 67 13.37 11.85 -0.23
CA GLU A 67 14.53 12.59 -0.74
C GLU A 67 15.40 11.71 -1.67
N HIS A 68 15.58 10.42 -1.32
CA HIS A 68 16.29 9.48 -2.18
C HIS A 68 15.59 9.30 -3.54
N LEU A 69 14.28 9.06 -3.53
CA LEU A 69 13.48 8.94 -4.75
C LEU A 69 13.58 10.21 -5.61
N TRP A 70 13.45 11.37 -4.99
CA TRP A 70 13.55 12.66 -5.67
C TRP A 70 14.92 12.86 -6.34
N ASN A 71 15.99 12.59 -5.61
CA ASN A 71 17.35 12.73 -6.08
C ASN A 71 17.72 11.72 -7.19
N ASN A 72 17.00 10.58 -7.23
CA ASN A 72 17.13 9.56 -8.28
C ASN A 72 16.15 9.79 -9.45
N GLY A 73 15.57 10.99 -9.57
CA GLY A 73 14.75 11.40 -10.72
C GLY A 73 13.26 11.06 -10.60
N PHE A 74 12.82 10.41 -9.53
CA PHE A 74 11.39 10.20 -9.28
C PHE A 74 10.81 11.41 -8.54
N GLN A 75 10.35 12.40 -9.29
CA GLN A 75 9.84 13.67 -8.77
C GLN A 75 8.30 13.72 -8.67
N LYS A 76 7.64 12.59 -8.84
CA LYS A 76 6.17 12.46 -8.84
C LYS A 76 5.62 12.13 -7.45
N LEU A 77 6.08 12.87 -6.45
CA LEU A 77 5.73 12.69 -5.04
C LEU A 77 5.76 14.04 -4.28
N PRO A 78 5.02 14.19 -3.17
CA PRO A 78 5.15 15.36 -2.31
C PRO A 78 6.48 15.34 -1.57
N ARG A 79 7.09 16.52 -1.37
CA ARG A 79 8.30 16.66 -0.54
C ARG A 79 7.96 17.22 0.82
N PHE A 80 8.77 16.90 1.81
CA PHE A 80 8.72 17.54 3.11
C PHE A 80 9.18 18.99 3.01
N GLU A 81 8.38 19.91 3.55
CA GLU A 81 8.85 21.27 3.85
C GLU A 81 9.63 21.23 5.17
N LYS A 82 10.84 21.77 5.13
CA LYS A 82 11.70 21.81 6.33
C LYS A 82 11.38 23.04 7.18
N THR A 83 11.52 22.87 8.47
CA THR A 83 11.52 23.99 9.42
C THR A 83 12.69 24.93 9.14
N ARG A 84 12.68 26.15 9.69
CA ARG A 84 13.78 27.13 9.56
C ARG A 84 15.14 26.59 10.02
N ASP A 85 15.13 25.71 11.03
CA ASP A 85 16.34 25.04 11.53
C ASP A 85 16.66 23.73 10.81
N GLY A 86 15.98 23.44 9.68
CA GLY A 86 16.30 22.35 8.76
C GLY A 86 15.72 20.98 9.13
N ARG A 87 14.90 20.88 10.16
CA ARG A 87 14.25 19.61 10.55
C ARG A 87 13.10 19.27 9.60
N PRO A 88 12.90 17.99 9.22
CA PRO A 88 11.80 17.58 8.35
C PRO A 88 10.46 17.45 9.08
N PHE A 89 10.46 17.39 10.41
CA PHE A 89 9.26 17.25 11.24
C PHE A 89 9.48 17.82 12.64
N LEU A 90 8.39 17.98 13.38
CA LEU A 90 8.35 18.47 14.75
C LEU A 90 7.78 17.41 15.68
N GLU A 91 8.25 17.40 16.92
CA GLU A 91 7.61 16.66 18.00
C GLU A 91 6.50 17.49 18.61
N ALA A 92 5.32 16.90 18.74
CA ALA A 92 4.17 17.46 19.43
C ALA A 92 3.79 16.57 20.62
N LYS A 93 2.92 17.06 21.50
CA LYS A 93 2.51 16.33 22.71
C LYS A 93 2.03 14.91 22.44
N ASP A 94 1.32 14.68 21.33
CA ASP A 94 0.65 13.40 21.01
C ASP A 94 1.07 12.86 19.65
N GLY A 95 2.29 13.10 19.17
CA GLY A 95 2.78 12.58 17.89
C GLY A 95 3.76 13.51 17.19
N LEU A 96 3.97 13.23 15.93
CA LEU A 96 4.87 14.01 15.08
C LEU A 96 4.07 14.79 14.06
N ILE A 97 4.51 16.00 13.75
CA ILE A 97 3.88 16.92 12.80
C ILE A 97 4.87 17.23 11.69
N PHE A 98 4.38 17.27 10.46
CA PHE A 98 5.17 17.67 9.30
C PHE A 98 4.31 18.30 8.22
N LEU A 99 4.95 19.08 7.36
CA LEU A 99 4.36 19.63 6.16
C LEU A 99 4.91 18.94 4.93
N ASN A 100 4.00 18.64 3.99
CA ASN A 100 4.36 18.21 2.64
C ASN A 100 3.75 19.18 1.63
N ASN A 101 4.39 19.35 0.48
CA ASN A 101 3.76 20.05 -0.65
C ASN A 101 2.39 19.45 -0.94
N TRP A 102 1.41 20.30 -1.14
CA TRP A 102 0.10 19.88 -1.61
C TRP A 102 0.14 19.53 -3.09
N ILE A 103 -0.24 18.32 -3.46
CA ILE A 103 -0.41 17.93 -4.85
C ILE A 103 -1.83 18.29 -5.28
N ALA A 104 -1.94 19.30 -6.16
CA ALA A 104 -3.23 19.70 -6.72
C ALA A 104 -3.68 18.70 -7.78
N GLY A 105 -4.96 18.31 -7.77
CA GLY A 105 -5.52 17.37 -8.73
C GLY A 105 -6.73 16.64 -8.19
N LYS A 106 -7.08 15.56 -8.87
CA LYS A 106 -8.18 14.65 -8.49
C LYS A 106 -7.66 13.24 -8.30
N GLU A 107 -8.34 12.45 -7.49
CA GLU A 107 -8.06 11.01 -7.44
C GLU A 107 -8.16 10.41 -8.85
N SER A 108 -7.23 9.50 -9.14
CA SER A 108 -7.18 8.84 -10.44
C SER A 108 -8.39 7.92 -10.67
N ASN A 109 -8.79 7.82 -11.92
CA ASN A 109 -9.80 6.86 -12.35
C ASN A 109 -9.14 5.60 -12.92
N VAL A 110 -9.03 4.55 -12.12
CA VAL A 110 -8.46 3.27 -12.54
C VAL A 110 -9.30 2.48 -13.57
N ASN A 111 -10.52 2.95 -13.89
CA ASN A 111 -11.32 2.38 -14.99
C ASN A 111 -10.97 3.04 -16.34
N ASP A 112 -10.22 4.13 -16.34
CA ASP A 112 -9.62 4.73 -17.51
C ASP A 112 -8.28 4.04 -17.78
N GLU A 113 -8.16 3.36 -18.91
CA GLU A 113 -6.98 2.57 -19.28
C GLU A 113 -5.72 3.44 -19.37
N ALA A 114 -5.84 4.66 -19.88
CA ALA A 114 -4.70 5.58 -19.99
C ALA A 114 -4.16 5.96 -18.60
N GLN A 115 -5.05 6.30 -17.66
CA GLN A 115 -4.67 6.59 -16.28
C GLN A 115 -4.15 5.34 -15.57
N LEU A 116 -4.73 4.17 -15.81
CA LEU A 116 -4.23 2.91 -15.27
C LEU A 116 -2.79 2.64 -15.74
N LYS A 117 -2.50 2.80 -17.03
CA LYS A 117 -1.14 2.67 -17.55
C LYS A 117 -0.18 3.69 -16.92
N GLN A 118 -0.62 4.93 -16.72
CA GLN A 118 0.18 5.94 -16.02
C GLN A 118 0.50 5.50 -14.58
N ILE A 119 -0.47 4.94 -13.85
CA ILE A 119 -0.26 4.43 -12.48
C ILE A 119 0.72 3.26 -12.47
N VAL A 120 0.60 2.32 -13.39
CA VAL A 120 1.51 1.16 -13.48
C VAL A 120 2.93 1.61 -13.80
N ARG A 121 3.10 2.54 -14.75
CA ARG A 121 4.41 3.15 -15.05
C ARG A 121 4.97 3.90 -13.85
N LEU A 122 4.13 4.65 -13.13
CA LEU A 122 4.51 5.35 -11.90
C LEU A 122 5.06 4.38 -10.84
N GLN A 123 4.41 3.21 -10.67
CA GLN A 123 4.90 2.19 -9.74
C GLN A 123 6.26 1.62 -10.16
N ALA A 124 6.43 1.30 -11.43
CA ALA A 124 7.69 0.79 -11.96
C ALA A 124 8.82 1.83 -11.82
N GLN A 125 8.56 3.10 -12.15
CA GLN A 125 9.50 4.21 -11.98
C GLN A 125 9.90 4.42 -10.51
N LEU A 126 8.94 4.32 -9.57
CA LEU A 126 9.22 4.39 -8.15
C LEU A 126 10.15 3.25 -7.71
N HIS A 127 9.86 2.02 -8.10
CA HIS A 127 10.68 0.85 -7.75
C HIS A 127 12.09 0.98 -8.34
N GLN A 128 12.22 1.43 -9.59
CA GLN A 128 13.51 1.66 -10.23
C GLN A 128 14.33 2.73 -9.50
N ALA A 129 13.73 3.89 -9.22
CA ALA A 129 14.39 5.01 -8.53
C ALA A 129 14.70 4.71 -7.06
N SER A 130 14.03 3.74 -6.44
CA SER A 130 14.23 3.36 -5.05
C SER A 130 15.53 2.60 -4.79
N ARG A 131 16.14 2.05 -5.82
CA ARG A 131 17.35 1.21 -5.71
C ARG A 131 18.51 1.97 -5.09
N GLY A 132 19.30 1.29 -4.26
CA GLY A 132 20.43 1.86 -3.55
C GLY A 132 20.07 2.65 -2.29
N PHE A 133 18.80 2.69 -1.90
CA PHE A 133 18.39 3.41 -0.70
C PHE A 133 19.07 2.85 0.56
N THR A 134 19.70 3.74 1.31
CA THR A 134 20.37 3.41 2.56
C THR A 134 20.01 4.48 3.59
N PRO A 135 19.07 4.20 4.50
CA PRO A 135 18.67 5.16 5.53
C PRO A 135 19.79 5.37 6.54
N THR A 136 19.92 6.60 7.03
CA THR A 136 20.86 6.96 8.11
C THR A 136 20.40 6.43 9.45
N VAL A 137 19.09 6.33 9.66
CA VAL A 137 18.51 5.75 10.87
C VAL A 137 18.63 4.22 10.83
N ARG A 138 19.50 3.70 11.69
CA ARG A 138 19.66 2.24 11.87
C ARG A 138 18.51 1.58 12.65
N ALA A 139 17.58 2.39 13.14
CA ALA A 139 16.53 1.92 14.02
C ALA A 139 15.50 1.06 13.28
N HIS A 140 15.34 -0.16 13.72
CA HIS A 140 14.15 -1.04 13.72
C HIS A 140 13.08 -0.81 12.64
N ILE A 141 13.50 -0.33 11.46
CA ILE A 141 12.65 -0.33 10.29
C ILE A 141 12.43 -1.80 10.00
N LYS A 142 11.23 -2.27 10.20
CA LYS A 142 10.85 -3.63 9.84
C LYS A 142 11.19 -3.84 8.38
N THR A 143 12.38 -4.39 8.13
CA THR A 143 12.70 -4.91 6.83
C THR A 143 11.75 -6.07 6.59
N ARG A 144 10.92 -5.98 5.58
CA ARG A 144 9.92 -6.99 5.27
C ARG A 144 10.38 -7.97 4.20
N TRP A 145 11.65 -7.90 3.83
CA TRP A 145 12.25 -8.70 2.76
C TRP A 145 12.17 -10.21 2.95
N ALA A 146 12.05 -10.69 4.18
CA ALA A 146 11.97 -12.11 4.45
C ALA A 146 10.68 -12.49 5.18
N GLY A 147 10.41 -13.78 5.27
CA GLY A 147 9.30 -14.30 6.04
C GLY A 147 7.97 -14.32 5.28
N TRP A 148 7.99 -14.35 3.94
CA TRP A 148 6.74 -14.49 3.17
C TRP A 148 6.15 -15.89 3.33
N ILE A 149 7.00 -16.92 3.29
CA ILE A 149 6.56 -18.30 3.44
C ILE A 149 5.95 -18.48 4.83
N GLU A 150 6.67 -18.12 5.87
CA GLU A 150 6.20 -18.22 7.25
C GLU A 150 4.91 -17.42 7.48
N ARG A 151 4.84 -16.21 6.93
CA ARG A 151 3.63 -15.38 7.03
C ARG A 151 2.42 -16.00 6.34
N PHE A 152 2.63 -16.63 5.18
CA PHE A 152 1.52 -17.26 4.48
C PHE A 152 1.12 -18.59 5.12
N GLU A 153 2.07 -19.32 5.71
CA GLU A 153 1.79 -20.48 6.55
C GLU A 153 1.01 -20.13 7.81
N GLU A 154 1.34 -19.01 8.47
CA GLU A 154 0.56 -18.49 9.60
C GLU A 154 -0.87 -18.13 9.18
N GLN A 155 -1.04 -17.49 8.01
CA GLN A 155 -2.37 -17.19 7.47
C GLN A 155 -3.17 -18.44 7.14
N LEU A 156 -2.53 -19.47 6.58
CA LEU A 156 -3.15 -20.76 6.33
C LEU A 156 -3.53 -21.46 7.63
N ALA A 157 -2.65 -21.44 8.62
CA ALA A 157 -2.92 -22.01 9.97
C ALA A 157 -4.09 -21.31 10.65
N ASP A 158 -4.26 -19.99 10.48
CA ASP A 158 -5.43 -19.26 10.97
C ASP A 158 -6.72 -19.76 10.31
N LEU A 159 -6.72 -19.97 8.99
CA LEU A 159 -7.88 -20.51 8.27
C LEU A 159 -8.23 -21.92 8.76
N TYR A 160 -7.23 -22.79 8.91
CA TYR A 160 -7.44 -24.13 9.46
C TYR A 160 -7.92 -24.13 10.89
N ARG A 161 -7.38 -23.23 11.74
CA ARG A 161 -7.83 -23.10 13.13
C ARG A 161 -9.32 -22.82 13.22
N VAL A 162 -9.82 -21.90 12.40
CA VAL A 162 -11.25 -21.58 12.36
C VAL A 162 -12.05 -22.75 11.74
N TYR A 163 -11.52 -23.38 10.68
CA TYR A 163 -12.18 -24.51 10.03
C TYR A 163 -12.36 -25.71 10.98
N GLU A 164 -11.32 -26.09 11.70
CA GLU A 164 -11.37 -27.19 12.67
C GLU A 164 -12.35 -26.93 13.82
N LEU A 165 -12.57 -25.66 14.20
CA LEU A 165 -13.55 -25.31 15.22
C LEU A 165 -14.99 -25.53 14.75
N TYR A 166 -15.29 -25.29 13.47
CA TYR A 166 -16.67 -25.29 12.98
C TYR A 166 -17.02 -26.48 12.08
N LYS A 167 -16.04 -27.19 11.51
CA LYS A 167 -16.33 -28.34 10.65
C LYS A 167 -17.13 -29.41 11.41
N GLY A 168 -18.16 -29.91 10.72
CA GLY A 168 -19.04 -30.91 11.30
C GLY A 168 -20.04 -30.39 12.34
N GLN A 169 -20.06 -29.10 12.64
CA GLN A 169 -21.05 -28.45 13.50
C GLN A 169 -22.16 -27.80 12.66
N THR A 170 -23.34 -27.67 13.26
CA THR A 170 -24.41 -26.86 12.66
C THR A 170 -24.12 -25.39 12.89
N PRO A 171 -24.00 -24.59 11.81
CA PRO A 171 -23.73 -23.14 11.93
C PRO A 171 -24.79 -22.45 12.79
N GLN A 172 -24.38 -21.61 13.70
CA GLN A 172 -25.28 -20.87 14.60
C GLN A 172 -25.68 -19.49 14.03
N ASN A 173 -24.96 -19.01 13.00
CA ASN A 173 -25.21 -17.72 12.36
C ASN A 173 -24.71 -17.73 10.90
N GLU A 174 -25.05 -16.67 10.16
CA GLU A 174 -24.71 -16.53 8.74
C GLU A 174 -23.19 -16.44 8.49
N LEU A 175 -22.41 -15.91 9.44
CA LEU A 175 -20.95 -15.82 9.31
C LEU A 175 -20.33 -17.23 9.30
N GLU A 176 -20.73 -18.08 10.24
CA GLU A 176 -20.28 -19.48 10.33
C GLU A 176 -20.71 -20.30 9.10
N ALA A 177 -21.98 -20.17 8.70
CA ALA A 177 -22.50 -20.84 7.50
C ALA A 177 -21.70 -20.43 6.26
N THR A 178 -21.51 -19.12 6.04
CA THR A 178 -20.75 -18.60 4.90
C THR A 178 -19.30 -19.08 4.92
N PHE A 179 -18.68 -19.10 6.10
CA PHE A 179 -17.30 -19.58 6.22
C PHE A 179 -17.20 -21.05 5.80
N LEU A 180 -18.04 -21.92 6.34
CA LEU A 180 -18.04 -23.36 6.02
C LEU A 180 -18.35 -23.64 4.54
N GLU A 181 -19.23 -22.85 3.92
CA GLU A 181 -19.55 -22.94 2.48
C GLU A 181 -18.38 -22.52 1.57
N THR A 182 -17.45 -21.70 2.06
CA THR A 182 -16.49 -20.97 1.21
C THR A 182 -15.04 -21.30 1.52
N VAL A 183 -14.72 -21.95 2.63
CA VAL A 183 -13.32 -22.06 3.11
C VAL A 183 -12.49 -23.07 2.32
N GLU A 184 -13.05 -24.25 1.98
CA GLU A 184 -12.27 -25.35 1.39
C GLU A 184 -11.51 -24.93 0.10
N PRO A 185 -12.15 -24.31 -0.90
CA PRO A 185 -11.43 -23.87 -2.09
C PRO A 185 -10.40 -22.76 -1.79
N MET A 186 -10.56 -22.01 -0.72
CA MET A 186 -9.58 -21.00 -0.30
C MET A 186 -8.38 -21.62 0.42
N LEU A 187 -8.59 -22.72 1.16
CA LEU A 187 -7.49 -23.53 1.71
C LEU A 187 -6.64 -24.11 0.58
N GLU A 188 -7.27 -24.74 -0.43
CA GLU A 188 -6.57 -25.25 -1.61
C GLU A 188 -5.72 -24.19 -2.31
N MET A 189 -6.30 -23.00 -2.52
CA MET A 189 -5.57 -21.88 -3.14
C MET A 189 -4.37 -21.43 -2.30
N ALA A 190 -4.52 -21.36 -0.99
CA ALA A 190 -3.43 -20.97 -0.09
C ALA A 190 -2.32 -22.03 -0.08
N GLU A 191 -2.66 -23.29 0.03
CA GLU A 191 -1.72 -24.43 -0.02
C GLU A 191 -0.93 -24.43 -1.31
N GLN A 192 -1.62 -24.31 -2.45
CA GLN A 192 -1.00 -24.28 -3.76
C GLN A 192 -0.06 -23.08 -3.90
N GLY A 193 -0.49 -21.91 -3.45
CA GLY A 193 0.35 -20.70 -3.49
C GLY A 193 1.61 -20.83 -2.64
N ILE A 194 1.51 -21.40 -1.43
CA ILE A 194 2.65 -21.67 -0.55
C ILE A 194 3.59 -22.73 -1.18
N ALA A 195 3.04 -23.80 -1.74
CA ALA A 195 3.82 -24.84 -2.40
C ALA A 195 4.60 -24.27 -3.60
N LEU A 196 3.93 -23.47 -4.44
CA LEU A 196 4.58 -22.79 -5.57
C LEU A 196 5.67 -21.81 -5.11
N LEU A 197 5.43 -21.05 -4.04
CA LEU A 197 6.42 -20.12 -3.51
C LEU A 197 7.65 -20.85 -2.96
N LYS A 198 7.47 -21.97 -2.26
CA LYS A 198 8.56 -22.82 -1.78
C LYS A 198 9.37 -23.46 -2.90
N ALA A 199 8.71 -23.83 -4.00
CA ALA A 199 9.34 -24.41 -5.18
C ALA A 199 9.96 -23.35 -6.12
N SER A 200 9.63 -22.07 -5.94
CA SER A 200 10.13 -20.97 -6.79
C SER A 200 11.54 -20.53 -6.37
N PRO A 201 12.24 -19.80 -7.25
CA PRO A 201 13.53 -19.18 -6.91
C PRO A 201 13.39 -17.95 -5.99
N TYR A 202 12.45 -18.00 -5.03
CA TYR A 202 12.22 -16.92 -4.06
C TYR A 202 13.48 -16.53 -3.26
N PRO A 203 14.35 -17.47 -2.80
CA PRO A 203 15.58 -17.10 -2.09
C PRO A 203 16.55 -16.28 -2.97
N GLU A 204 16.66 -16.60 -4.25
CA GLU A 204 17.51 -15.90 -5.22
C GLU A 204 16.96 -14.49 -5.50
N VAL A 205 15.65 -14.37 -5.74
CA VAL A 205 14.96 -13.10 -5.88
C VAL A 205 15.17 -12.23 -4.63
N LEU A 206 14.97 -12.82 -3.46
CA LEU A 206 15.18 -12.14 -2.18
C LEU A 206 16.64 -11.65 -2.01
N LYS A 207 17.62 -12.46 -2.38
CA LYS A 207 19.04 -12.10 -2.32
C LYS A 207 19.33 -10.91 -3.25
N ARG A 208 18.83 -10.95 -4.49
CA ARG A 208 18.99 -9.86 -5.47
C ARG A 208 18.34 -8.56 -4.99
N GLU A 209 17.10 -8.61 -4.54
CA GLU A 209 16.37 -7.43 -4.06
C GLU A 209 17.02 -6.79 -2.83
N ARG A 210 17.55 -7.61 -1.90
CA ARG A 210 18.35 -7.11 -0.76
C ARG A 210 19.61 -6.38 -1.20
N GLN A 211 20.28 -6.88 -2.24
CA GLN A 211 21.47 -6.20 -2.80
C GLN A 211 21.10 -4.88 -3.48
N LEU A 212 19.97 -4.85 -4.17
CA LEU A 212 19.43 -3.64 -4.79
C LEU A 212 18.98 -2.60 -3.77
N ARG A 213 18.68 -2.99 -2.54
CA ARG A 213 18.21 -2.09 -1.47
C ARG A 213 17.06 -1.18 -1.92
N GLY A 214 16.13 -1.76 -2.67
CA GLY A 214 14.92 -1.08 -3.10
C GLY A 214 13.95 -0.85 -1.94
N LEU A 215 13.01 0.03 -2.14
CA LEU A 215 11.87 0.22 -1.25
C LEU A 215 10.56 0.20 -2.03
N VAL A 216 9.50 -0.11 -1.30
CA VAL A 216 8.14 -0.09 -1.81
C VAL A 216 7.34 1.02 -1.15
N HIS A 217 6.27 1.46 -1.80
CA HIS A 217 5.32 2.40 -1.22
C HIS A 217 4.53 1.76 -0.06
N GLY A 218 4.18 0.48 -0.18
CA GLY A 218 3.50 -0.32 0.84
C GLY A 218 1.99 -0.12 0.90
N ASP A 219 1.43 0.94 0.31
CA ASP A 219 -0.01 1.14 0.11
C ASP A 219 -0.32 1.75 -1.25
N PHE A 220 0.13 1.08 -2.32
CA PHE A 220 -0.08 1.51 -3.68
C PHE A 220 -1.56 1.28 -4.08
N THR A 221 -2.40 2.28 -3.84
CA THR A 221 -3.86 2.22 -4.05
C THR A 221 -4.37 3.44 -4.79
N TYR A 222 -5.50 3.32 -5.48
CA TYR A 222 -6.07 4.38 -6.31
C TYR A 222 -6.37 5.70 -5.56
N HIS A 223 -6.59 5.65 -4.26
CA HIS A 223 -6.76 6.85 -3.43
C HIS A 223 -5.47 7.65 -3.23
N ASN A 224 -4.32 7.01 -3.47
CA ASN A 224 -3.00 7.60 -3.31
C ASN A 224 -2.41 8.08 -4.64
N PHE A 225 -3.18 8.03 -5.73
CA PHE A 225 -2.77 8.58 -7.03
C PHE A 225 -3.57 9.83 -7.36
N ILE A 226 -2.86 10.91 -7.60
CA ILE A 226 -3.44 12.19 -7.95
C ILE A 226 -3.14 12.48 -9.43
N HIS A 227 -4.19 12.56 -10.22
CA HIS A 227 -4.11 13.04 -11.60
C HIS A 227 -4.13 14.57 -11.57
N THR A 228 -3.04 15.18 -11.95
CA THR A 228 -2.83 16.62 -11.89
C THR A 228 -3.47 17.35 -13.09
N PRO A 229 -3.73 18.67 -13.01
CA PRO A 229 -4.38 19.42 -14.10
C PRO A 229 -3.59 19.43 -15.41
N ASP A 230 -2.27 19.26 -15.38
CA ASP A 230 -1.40 19.14 -16.53
C ASP A 230 -1.33 17.72 -17.14
N GLY A 231 -2.15 16.80 -16.60
CA GLY A 231 -2.29 15.44 -17.11
C GLY A 231 -1.24 14.45 -16.59
N ASP A 232 -0.41 14.84 -15.63
CA ASP A 232 0.56 13.94 -15.00
C ASP A 232 -0.08 13.13 -13.85
N MET A 233 0.61 12.08 -13.42
CA MET A 233 0.20 11.22 -12.32
C MET A 233 1.23 11.30 -11.19
N GLN A 234 0.75 11.59 -9.97
CA GLN A 234 1.61 11.64 -8.78
C GLN A 234 1.12 10.67 -7.69
N VAL A 235 2.02 10.21 -6.84
CA VAL A 235 1.73 9.33 -5.71
C VAL A 235 1.93 10.05 -4.39
N ILE A 236 0.97 9.91 -3.47
CA ILE A 236 0.99 10.50 -2.13
C ILE A 236 0.93 9.40 -1.05
N ASP A 237 1.21 9.77 0.20
CA ASP A 237 1.02 8.93 1.38
C ASP A 237 2.00 7.76 1.53
N PHE A 238 3.26 8.09 1.86
CA PHE A 238 4.36 7.15 2.07
C PHE A 238 4.40 6.50 3.47
N ASP A 239 3.33 6.55 4.24
CA ASP A 239 3.28 6.08 5.64
C ASP A 239 3.66 4.61 5.80
N TYR A 240 3.42 3.80 4.77
CA TYR A 240 3.71 2.36 4.75
C TYR A 240 5.00 1.99 4.00
N CYS A 241 5.75 2.99 3.51
CA CYS A 241 6.99 2.71 2.78
C CYS A 241 7.98 1.91 3.64
N ALA A 242 8.65 0.98 3.01
CA ALA A 242 9.56 0.05 3.68
C ALA A 242 10.53 -0.58 2.69
N HIS A 243 11.62 -1.13 3.19
CA HIS A 243 12.38 -2.10 2.44
C HIS A 243 11.57 -3.40 2.29
N GLU A 244 11.23 -3.75 1.06
CA GLU A 244 10.46 -4.95 0.72
C GLU A 244 10.74 -5.31 -0.74
N LEU A 245 10.42 -6.55 -1.13
CA LEU A 245 10.46 -6.96 -2.54
C LEU A 245 9.46 -6.14 -3.36
N ARG A 246 9.88 -5.61 -4.51
CA ARG A 246 8.99 -4.90 -5.42
C ARG A 246 7.79 -5.76 -5.85
N ALA A 247 7.99 -7.07 -5.98
CA ALA A 247 6.94 -8.03 -6.29
C ALA A 247 5.78 -8.01 -5.26
N HIS A 248 6.03 -7.68 -3.99
CA HIS A 248 4.98 -7.56 -2.97
C HIS A 248 4.03 -6.39 -3.25
N ASP A 249 4.59 -5.22 -3.52
CA ASP A 249 3.78 -4.01 -3.80
C ASP A 249 3.04 -4.16 -5.13
N PHE A 250 3.72 -4.71 -6.13
CA PHE A 250 3.15 -4.98 -7.44
C PHE A 250 2.02 -6.02 -7.38
N ALA A 251 2.21 -7.17 -6.69
CA ALA A 251 1.16 -8.16 -6.49
C ALA A 251 -0.07 -7.60 -5.77
N ARG A 252 0.14 -6.71 -4.79
CA ARG A 252 -0.98 -6.04 -4.09
C ARG A 252 -1.79 -5.16 -5.02
N PHE A 253 -1.13 -4.40 -5.87
CA PHE A 253 -1.79 -3.57 -6.88
C PHE A 253 -2.51 -4.44 -7.92
N MET A 254 -1.83 -5.42 -8.52
CA MET A 254 -2.42 -6.36 -9.47
C MET A 254 -3.69 -7.01 -8.93
N ARG A 255 -3.65 -7.58 -7.72
CA ARG A 255 -4.85 -8.19 -7.10
C ARG A 255 -6.01 -7.24 -6.96
N LYS A 256 -5.76 -5.95 -6.67
CA LYS A 256 -6.82 -4.96 -6.58
C LYS A 256 -7.48 -4.73 -7.95
N MET A 257 -6.68 -4.62 -9.00
CA MET A 257 -7.17 -4.39 -10.36
C MET A 257 -7.86 -5.64 -10.92
N LEU A 258 -7.24 -6.81 -10.80
CA LEU A 258 -7.81 -8.07 -11.24
C LEU A 258 -9.17 -8.39 -10.60
N ARG A 259 -9.34 -8.13 -9.29
CA ARG A 259 -10.66 -8.27 -8.64
C ARG A 259 -11.73 -7.30 -9.17
N ARG A 260 -11.34 -6.13 -9.67
CA ARG A 260 -12.30 -5.17 -10.27
C ARG A 260 -12.76 -5.62 -11.65
N THR A 261 -11.93 -6.35 -12.36
CA THR A 261 -12.16 -6.85 -13.72
C THR A 261 -12.43 -8.35 -13.76
N ASP A 262 -12.84 -8.91 -12.61
CA ASP A 262 -13.16 -10.32 -12.44
C ASP A 262 -12.04 -11.27 -12.95
N TRP A 263 -10.79 -10.92 -12.62
CA TRP A 263 -9.58 -11.64 -12.97
C TRP A 263 -9.37 -11.81 -14.50
N SER A 264 -9.69 -10.75 -15.28
CA SER A 264 -9.44 -10.72 -16.72
C SER A 264 -7.97 -10.95 -17.04
N VAL A 265 -7.69 -11.85 -18.00
CA VAL A 265 -6.34 -12.13 -18.51
C VAL A 265 -5.79 -10.88 -19.20
N GLU A 266 -6.61 -10.23 -20.03
CA GLU A 266 -6.24 -9.02 -20.76
C GLU A 266 -5.82 -7.89 -19.83
N MET A 267 -6.52 -7.74 -18.69
CA MET A 267 -6.16 -6.74 -17.68
C MET A 267 -4.83 -7.10 -17.00
N GLY A 268 -4.63 -8.37 -16.70
CA GLY A 268 -3.37 -8.85 -16.14
C GLY A 268 -2.19 -8.61 -17.08
N ASP A 269 -2.34 -8.94 -18.34
CA ASP A 269 -1.32 -8.74 -19.38
C ASP A 269 -1.01 -7.25 -19.58
N LEU A 270 -2.04 -6.40 -19.62
CA LEU A 270 -1.88 -4.94 -19.72
C LEU A 270 -1.02 -4.41 -18.57
N ILE A 271 -1.29 -4.84 -17.33
CA ILE A 271 -0.54 -4.40 -16.15
C ILE A 271 0.89 -4.93 -16.19
N LEU A 272 1.08 -6.22 -16.47
CA LEU A 272 2.40 -6.85 -16.53
C LEU A 272 3.29 -6.21 -17.60
N ASN A 273 2.79 -6.09 -18.83
CA ASN A 273 3.55 -5.50 -19.92
C ASN A 273 3.87 -4.03 -19.67
N THR A 274 2.89 -3.24 -19.19
CA THR A 274 3.11 -1.83 -18.88
C THR A 274 4.19 -1.62 -17.79
N TYR A 275 4.23 -2.50 -16.79
CA TYR A 275 5.26 -2.47 -15.76
C TYR A 275 6.63 -2.87 -16.33
N HIS A 276 6.66 -3.98 -17.08
CA HIS A 276 7.87 -4.56 -17.68
C HIS A 276 8.56 -3.61 -18.65
N GLU A 277 7.80 -2.81 -19.42
CA GLU A 277 8.33 -1.75 -20.32
C GLU A 277 9.22 -0.74 -19.59
N VAL A 278 8.97 -0.48 -18.30
CA VAL A 278 9.69 0.54 -17.52
C VAL A 278 10.76 -0.08 -16.63
N ASP A 279 10.39 -1.13 -15.90
CA ASP A 279 11.29 -1.84 -14.99
C ASP A 279 11.14 -3.37 -15.21
N PRO A 280 12.01 -3.96 -16.06
CA PRO A 280 11.86 -5.34 -16.50
C PRO A 280 11.72 -6.35 -15.35
N LEU A 281 10.71 -7.19 -15.45
CA LEU A 281 10.49 -8.34 -14.57
C LEU A 281 11.25 -9.54 -15.12
N PHE A 282 11.97 -10.24 -14.26
CA PHE A 282 12.68 -11.46 -14.63
C PHE A 282 11.80 -12.69 -14.51
N GLU A 283 12.16 -13.78 -15.18
CA GLU A 283 11.38 -15.04 -15.13
C GLU A 283 11.25 -15.60 -13.72
N ASP A 284 12.29 -15.48 -12.89
CA ASP A 284 12.26 -15.89 -11.48
C ASP A 284 11.28 -15.04 -10.65
N GLU A 285 11.18 -13.73 -10.92
CA GLU A 285 10.21 -12.86 -10.27
C GLU A 285 8.77 -13.16 -10.70
N LEU A 286 8.55 -13.52 -11.96
CA LEU A 286 7.23 -13.92 -12.44
C LEU A 286 6.73 -15.19 -11.74
N GLN A 287 7.62 -16.16 -11.48
CA GLN A 287 7.28 -17.35 -10.70
C GLN A 287 6.86 -17.00 -9.26
N VAL A 288 7.63 -16.13 -8.60
CA VAL A 288 7.32 -15.62 -7.25
C VAL A 288 6.00 -14.83 -7.27
N LEU A 289 5.81 -13.98 -8.24
CA LEU A 289 4.59 -13.15 -8.39
C LEU A 289 3.35 -14.03 -8.58
N ARG A 290 3.44 -15.05 -9.46
CA ARG A 290 2.36 -16.02 -9.65
C ARG A 290 2.00 -16.74 -8.35
N ALA A 291 2.99 -17.25 -7.62
CA ALA A 291 2.78 -17.93 -6.34
C ALA A 291 2.08 -17.03 -5.32
N VAL A 292 2.51 -15.78 -5.20
CA VAL A 292 1.89 -14.81 -4.28
C VAL A 292 0.46 -14.48 -4.70
N LEU A 293 0.16 -14.44 -5.99
CA LEU A 293 -1.20 -14.18 -6.48
C LEU A 293 -2.20 -15.31 -6.16
N TYR A 294 -1.74 -16.54 -5.91
CA TYR A 294 -2.59 -17.62 -5.40
C TYR A 294 -3.09 -17.36 -3.97
N ILE A 295 -2.33 -16.62 -3.14
CA ILE A 295 -2.65 -16.47 -1.73
C ILE A 295 -3.93 -15.65 -1.51
N PRO A 296 -4.99 -16.18 -0.87
CA PRO A 296 -6.28 -15.52 -0.71
C PRO A 296 -6.29 -14.51 0.45
N GLN A 297 -5.40 -13.52 0.41
CA GLN A 297 -5.19 -12.57 1.52
C GLN A 297 -6.44 -11.78 1.92
N ARG A 298 -7.33 -11.46 0.96
CA ARG A 298 -8.56 -10.73 1.29
C ARG A 298 -9.57 -11.61 1.99
N TYR A 299 -9.63 -12.89 1.62
CA TYR A 299 -10.43 -13.91 2.30
C TYR A 299 -9.91 -14.13 3.72
N TRP A 300 -8.61 -14.43 3.87
CA TRP A 300 -7.98 -14.57 5.18
C TRP A 300 -8.26 -13.36 6.09
N ARG A 301 -8.11 -12.13 5.60
CA ARG A 301 -8.42 -10.92 6.40
C ARG A 301 -9.89 -10.84 6.81
N ALA A 302 -10.82 -11.36 6.00
CA ALA A 302 -12.23 -11.41 6.35
C ALA A 302 -12.46 -12.40 7.50
N VAL A 303 -11.80 -13.56 7.45
CA VAL A 303 -11.85 -14.58 8.51
C VAL A 303 -11.16 -14.07 9.79
N GLU A 304 -9.94 -13.54 9.68
CA GLU A 304 -9.21 -12.97 10.82
C GLU A 304 -10.05 -11.93 11.58
N ARG A 305 -10.71 -11.04 10.85
CA ARG A 305 -11.51 -9.96 11.45
C ARG A 305 -12.85 -10.43 11.99
N GLY A 306 -13.46 -11.43 11.36
CA GLY A 306 -14.76 -11.95 11.76
C GLY A 306 -14.69 -12.95 12.91
N PHE A 307 -13.62 -13.75 13.00
CA PHE A 307 -13.50 -14.84 13.94
C PHE A 307 -12.40 -14.68 14.99
N LEU A 308 -11.27 -14.05 14.63
CA LEU A 308 -10.09 -14.01 15.49
C LEU A 308 -9.89 -12.68 16.21
N SER A 309 -10.27 -11.56 15.60
CA SER A 309 -10.02 -10.23 16.18
C SER A 309 -11.27 -9.45 16.57
N ASN A 310 -12.45 -9.90 16.18
CA ASN A 310 -13.76 -9.23 16.42
C ASN A 310 -13.77 -7.74 16.03
N ARG A 311 -12.96 -7.36 15.01
CA ARG A 311 -12.77 -5.97 14.58
C ARG A 311 -13.71 -5.52 13.46
N TYR A 312 -14.61 -6.40 13.00
CA TYR A 312 -15.52 -6.12 11.89
C TYR A 312 -16.95 -6.56 12.20
N THR A 313 -17.89 -5.89 11.54
CA THR A 313 -19.26 -6.39 11.50
C THR A 313 -19.27 -7.71 10.72
N PRO A 314 -20.06 -8.70 11.15
CA PRO A 314 -20.19 -9.98 10.44
C PRO A 314 -20.50 -9.81 8.95
N GLU A 315 -21.37 -8.85 8.58
CA GLU A 315 -21.80 -8.57 7.21
C GLU A 315 -20.60 -8.19 6.29
N GLY A 316 -19.64 -7.41 6.83
CA GLY A 316 -18.44 -7.02 6.10
C GLY A 316 -17.53 -8.21 5.78
N SER A 317 -17.43 -9.19 6.67
CA SER A 317 -16.68 -10.43 6.49
C SER A 317 -17.40 -11.38 5.53
N ILE A 318 -18.69 -11.62 5.74
CA ILE A 318 -19.58 -12.44 4.88
C ILE A 318 -19.48 -11.98 3.43
N LYS A 319 -19.71 -10.69 3.18
CA LYS A 319 -19.64 -10.10 1.84
C LYS A 319 -18.31 -10.38 1.15
N LYS A 320 -17.18 -10.24 1.88
CA LYS A 320 -15.86 -10.46 1.31
C LYS A 320 -15.58 -11.93 1.01
N MET A 321 -15.95 -12.84 1.91
CA MET A 321 -15.78 -14.28 1.69
C MET A 321 -16.54 -14.74 0.43
N ARG A 322 -17.83 -14.40 0.33
CA ARG A 322 -18.65 -14.72 -0.86
C ARG A 322 -18.09 -14.12 -2.15
N GLN A 323 -17.60 -12.87 -2.10
CA GLN A 323 -17.01 -12.21 -3.27
C GLN A 323 -15.72 -12.85 -3.77
N GLU A 324 -14.89 -13.41 -2.89
CA GLU A 324 -13.65 -14.08 -3.31
C GLU A 324 -13.96 -15.42 -3.97
N VAL A 325 -14.86 -16.22 -3.39
CA VAL A 325 -15.27 -17.51 -3.96
C VAL A 325 -16.01 -17.34 -5.30
N ALA A 326 -16.88 -16.35 -5.41
CA ALA A 326 -17.61 -16.07 -6.64
C ALA A 326 -16.69 -15.77 -7.86
N ARG A 327 -15.42 -15.43 -7.62
CA ARG A 327 -14.43 -15.13 -8.65
C ARG A 327 -13.42 -16.27 -8.88
N LEU A 328 -13.56 -17.36 -8.16
CA LEU A 328 -12.53 -18.39 -8.07
C LEU A 328 -12.16 -18.99 -9.43
N ASP A 329 -13.14 -19.29 -10.28
CA ASP A 329 -12.90 -19.91 -11.58
C ASP A 329 -12.11 -18.99 -12.50
N ASN A 330 -12.47 -17.70 -12.53
CA ASN A 330 -11.74 -16.70 -13.31
C ASN A 330 -10.35 -16.45 -12.72
N TRP A 331 -10.23 -16.48 -11.38
CA TRP A 331 -8.95 -16.36 -10.71
C TRP A 331 -8.02 -17.53 -11.03
N LYS A 332 -8.49 -18.78 -10.97
CA LYS A 332 -7.72 -19.98 -11.38
C LYS A 332 -7.33 -19.89 -12.85
N ARG A 333 -8.28 -19.55 -13.74
CA ARG A 333 -8.03 -19.38 -15.19
C ARG A 333 -6.92 -18.36 -15.46
N TYR A 334 -6.96 -17.21 -14.77
CA TYR A 334 -5.90 -16.19 -14.87
C TYR A 334 -4.54 -16.74 -14.45
N LEU A 335 -4.48 -17.45 -13.33
CA LEU A 335 -3.22 -18.01 -12.82
C LEU A 335 -2.66 -19.14 -13.72
N ASP A 336 -3.53 -19.88 -14.38
CA ASP A 336 -3.12 -20.89 -15.38
C ASP A 336 -2.57 -20.25 -16.65
N ALA A 337 -3.12 -19.11 -17.05
CA ALA A 337 -2.65 -18.31 -18.17
C ALA A 337 -1.48 -17.38 -17.83
N PHE A 338 -1.05 -17.30 -16.54
CA PHE A 338 -0.02 -16.37 -16.10
C PHE A 338 1.32 -16.62 -16.81
N PRO A 339 1.95 -15.58 -17.40
CA PRO A 339 3.13 -15.75 -18.22
C PRO A 339 4.36 -16.22 -17.41
N THR A 340 5.19 -17.03 -18.02
CA THR A 340 6.48 -17.46 -17.48
C THR A 340 7.62 -16.53 -17.89
N ARG A 341 7.41 -15.73 -18.94
CA ARG A 341 8.31 -14.67 -19.44
C ARG A 341 7.50 -13.57 -20.11
N LEU A 342 8.05 -12.36 -20.17
CA LEU A 342 7.50 -11.17 -20.85
C LEU A 342 8.44 -10.68 -21.93
#